data_a95d2ed8df8a3ae0ffda24d6c9c71c8a
#
_entry.id   a95d2ed8df8a3ae0ffda24d6c9c71c8a
#
_cell.length_a   1.000
_cell.length_b   1.000
_cell.length_c   1.000
_cell.angle_alpha   90.00
_cell.angle_beta   90.00
_cell.angle_gamma   90.00
#
_symmetry.space_group_name_H-M   'P 1'
#
loop_
_entity.id
_entity.type
_entity.pdbx_description
1 polymer ?
#
loop_
_entity_poly.entity_id
_entity_poly.type
_entity_poly.pdbx_seq_one_letter_code
_entity_poly.pdbx_strand_id
1 'polypeptide(L)'
;ENVGEKAPRLLTPRETILEQDRTLTLEDKGGNGKYYVYVKGDVVYTTDQVAGAITKANEKMGVVVGEDQEYIWKRSRDAIKPALSDIAVGAEDASSGSIAQCINAMLEKEGINISVSALIAGGETPKNILSNTMKDARILDLTGCSVEEVLYYVSCGNPVFAMTGSNEAVLVVGYDANNVIIFDSSSGNNFKQSITEADEVFKGAGNVFFTYLK
;
A
#
# COMPACT_ATOMS: atom_id res chain seq x y z
N GLU A 1 -30.22 34.26 2.99
CA GLU A 1 -28.87 34.78 2.82
C GLU A 1 -28.23 34.08 1.65
N ASN A 2 -27.94 34.86 0.61
CA ASN A 2 -27.29 34.39 -0.61
C ASN A 2 -25.87 33.88 -0.24
N VAL A 3 -25.69 32.61 -0.20
CA VAL A 3 -24.34 32.02 -0.25
C VAL A 3 -23.85 32.29 -1.68
N GLY A 4 -23.06 33.34 -1.83
CA GLY A 4 -22.53 33.74 -3.12
C GLY A 4 -21.93 32.55 -3.84
N GLU A 5 -22.35 32.34 -5.08
CA GLU A 5 -21.74 31.37 -5.99
C GLU A 5 -20.24 31.64 -6.04
N LYS A 6 -19.48 30.81 -5.36
CA LYS A 6 -18.03 30.79 -5.54
C LYS A 6 -17.78 30.37 -6.99
N ALA A 7 -17.00 31.17 -7.70
CA ALA A 7 -16.57 30.83 -9.05
C ALA A 7 -15.99 29.38 -9.03
N PRO A 8 -16.37 28.55 -10.02
CA PRO A 8 -15.90 27.18 -10.08
C PRO A 8 -14.37 27.18 -10.18
N ARG A 9 -13.71 26.64 -9.19
CA ARG A 9 -12.26 26.41 -9.16
C ARG A 9 -11.99 24.94 -8.93
N LEU A 10 -10.87 24.48 -9.45
CA LEU A 10 -10.36 23.16 -9.11
C LEU A 10 -10.01 23.16 -7.61
N LEU A 11 -10.75 22.38 -6.85
CA LEU A 11 -10.45 22.14 -5.44
C LEU A 11 -9.29 21.16 -5.33
N THR A 12 -8.43 21.36 -4.36
CA THR A 12 -7.51 20.30 -3.93
C THR A 12 -8.32 19.17 -3.33
N PRO A 13 -7.81 17.93 -3.29
CA PRO A 13 -8.52 16.83 -2.63
C PRO A 13 -8.91 17.13 -1.19
N ARG A 14 -8.05 17.86 -0.49
CA ARG A 14 -8.31 18.31 0.87
C ARG A 14 -9.50 19.28 0.95
N GLU A 15 -9.53 20.27 0.05
CA GLU A 15 -10.65 21.22 -0.02
C GLU A 15 -11.95 20.52 -0.40
N THR A 16 -11.88 19.55 -1.32
CA THR A 16 -13.04 18.75 -1.71
C THR A 16 -13.60 17.96 -0.54
N ILE A 17 -12.73 17.33 0.26
CA ILE A 17 -13.15 16.63 1.49
C ILE A 17 -13.82 17.60 2.45
N LEU A 18 -13.21 18.75 2.72
CA LEU A 18 -13.74 19.75 3.65
C LEU A 18 -15.11 20.30 3.22
N GLU A 19 -15.36 20.45 1.93
CA GLU A 19 -16.67 20.87 1.43
C GLU A 19 -17.71 19.75 1.53
N GLN A 20 -17.32 18.50 1.25
CA GLN A 20 -18.22 17.35 1.31
C GLN A 20 -18.43 16.84 2.74
N ASP A 21 -17.51 17.11 3.63
CA ASP A 21 -17.63 16.78 5.05
C ASP A 21 -18.88 17.40 5.71
N ARG A 22 -19.42 18.46 5.10
CA ARG A 22 -20.70 19.05 5.49
C ARG A 22 -21.92 18.22 5.10
N THR A 23 -21.78 17.31 4.16
CA THR A 23 -22.84 16.45 3.66
C THR A 23 -22.74 15.02 4.17
N LEU A 24 -21.57 14.61 4.73
CA LEU A 24 -21.39 13.31 5.33
C LEU A 24 -22.01 13.28 6.72
N THR A 25 -22.78 12.24 7.01
CA THR A 25 -23.29 11.98 8.36
C THR A 25 -22.16 11.54 9.28
N LEU A 26 -22.33 11.61 10.61
CA LEU A 26 -21.37 11.08 11.57
C LEU A 26 -21.10 9.58 11.38
N GLU A 27 -22.08 8.84 10.87
CA GLU A 27 -21.99 7.43 10.53
C GLU A 27 -21.10 7.22 9.29
N ASP A 28 -21.17 8.13 8.32
CA ASP A 28 -20.32 8.11 7.13
C ASP A 28 -18.87 8.50 7.45
N LYS A 29 -18.67 9.33 8.45
CA LYS A 29 -17.35 9.71 8.92
C LYS A 29 -16.63 8.61 9.68
N GLY A 30 -17.36 7.61 10.19
CA GLY A 30 -16.90 6.44 10.93
C GLY A 30 -15.51 6.50 11.56
N GLY A 31 -15.20 5.59 12.41
CA GLY A 31 -13.94 5.60 13.15
C GLY A 31 -12.68 5.51 12.28
N ASN A 32 -11.53 5.51 12.93
CA ASN A 32 -10.20 5.38 12.34
C ASN A 32 -10.16 4.37 11.20
N GLY A 33 -9.68 4.80 10.05
CA GLY A 33 -9.39 3.94 8.92
C GLY A 33 -10.41 3.96 7.80
N LYS A 34 -11.37 4.87 7.79
CA LYS A 34 -12.24 5.05 6.62
C LYS A 34 -11.50 5.62 5.42
N TYR A 35 -11.89 5.12 4.26
CA TYR A 35 -11.38 5.51 2.97
C TYR A 35 -12.49 5.99 2.08
N TYR A 36 -12.30 7.13 1.43
CA TYR A 36 -13.25 7.80 0.57
C TYR A 36 -12.77 7.72 -0.87
N VAL A 37 -13.62 7.24 -1.77
CA VAL A 37 -13.35 7.22 -3.20
C VAL A 37 -13.96 8.45 -3.85
N TYR A 38 -13.12 9.30 -4.42
CA TYR A 38 -13.50 10.50 -5.13
C TYR A 38 -13.43 10.29 -6.63
N VAL A 39 -14.47 10.75 -7.35
CA VAL A 39 -14.52 10.82 -8.80
C VAL A 39 -15.00 12.20 -9.19
N LYS A 40 -14.16 12.95 -9.91
CA LYS A 40 -14.45 14.33 -10.35
C LYS A 40 -14.84 15.30 -9.22
N GLY A 41 -14.34 15.05 -8.02
CA GLY A 41 -14.61 15.87 -6.85
C GLY A 41 -15.77 15.41 -5.97
N ASP A 42 -16.51 14.38 -6.37
CA ASP A 42 -17.61 13.81 -5.59
C ASP A 42 -17.21 12.50 -4.90
N VAL A 43 -17.63 12.30 -3.66
CA VAL A 43 -17.50 11.00 -2.98
C VAL A 43 -18.51 10.03 -3.57
N VAL A 44 -18.01 8.96 -4.18
CA VAL A 44 -18.84 7.93 -4.81
C VAL A 44 -18.89 6.62 -4.05
N TYR A 45 -17.99 6.45 -3.09
CA TYR A 45 -17.91 5.23 -2.27
C TYR A 45 -17.11 5.49 -0.99
N THR A 46 -17.52 4.85 0.10
CA THR A 46 -16.85 4.92 1.41
C THR A 46 -16.74 3.53 1.99
N THR A 47 -15.60 3.18 2.56
CA THR A 47 -15.35 1.88 3.18
C THR A 47 -14.23 1.96 4.22
N ASP A 48 -14.19 1.03 5.14
CA ASP A 48 -13.06 0.79 6.07
C ASP A 48 -11.99 -0.15 5.49
N GLN A 49 -12.24 -0.71 4.30
CA GLN A 49 -11.36 -1.65 3.60
C GLN A 49 -10.58 -0.92 2.51
N VAL A 50 -9.29 -0.65 2.73
CA VAL A 50 -8.46 0.08 1.75
C VAL A 50 -8.40 -0.60 0.40
N ALA A 51 -8.27 -1.93 0.35
CA ALA A 51 -8.25 -2.69 -0.90
C ALA A 51 -9.56 -2.51 -1.68
N GLY A 52 -10.71 -2.57 -1.00
CA GLY A 52 -12.02 -2.32 -1.61
C GLY A 52 -12.15 -0.89 -2.15
N ALA A 53 -11.62 0.10 -1.45
CA ALA A 53 -11.58 1.48 -1.92
C ALA A 53 -10.72 1.62 -3.19
N ILE A 54 -9.53 0.99 -3.20
CA ILE A 54 -8.61 1.04 -4.35
C ILE A 54 -9.25 0.41 -5.59
N THR A 55 -9.80 -0.80 -5.46
CA THR A 55 -10.50 -1.46 -6.56
C THR A 55 -11.64 -0.60 -7.10
N LYS A 56 -12.44 -0.01 -6.20
CA LYS A 56 -13.55 0.88 -6.62
C LYS A 56 -13.04 2.16 -7.29
N ALA A 57 -11.98 2.76 -6.77
CA ALA A 57 -11.36 3.94 -7.39
C ALA A 57 -10.78 3.62 -8.77
N ASN A 58 -10.13 2.45 -8.92
CA ASN A 58 -9.59 2.01 -10.20
C ASN A 58 -10.69 1.79 -11.25
N GLU A 59 -11.78 1.12 -10.88
CA GLU A 59 -12.96 0.93 -11.74
C GLU A 59 -13.59 2.26 -12.19
N LYS A 60 -13.66 3.23 -11.30
CA LYS A 60 -14.35 4.52 -11.52
C LYS A 60 -13.42 5.64 -12.02
N MET A 61 -12.14 5.35 -12.25
CA MET A 61 -11.12 6.34 -12.62
C MET A 61 -10.97 7.46 -11.56
N GLY A 62 -11.12 7.09 -10.30
CA GLY A 62 -11.07 7.97 -9.15
C GLY A 62 -9.76 7.87 -8.37
N VAL A 63 -9.80 8.44 -7.17
CA VAL A 63 -8.71 8.41 -6.19
C VAL A 63 -9.24 7.96 -4.84
N VAL A 64 -8.37 7.45 -3.98
CA VAL A 64 -8.69 7.12 -2.59
C VAL A 64 -8.05 8.14 -1.65
N VAL A 65 -8.82 8.66 -0.73
CA VAL A 65 -8.40 9.62 0.29
C VAL A 65 -8.76 9.08 1.66
N GLY A 66 -7.89 9.28 2.64
CA GLY A 66 -8.12 8.88 4.04
C GLY A 66 -8.88 9.95 4.84
N GLU A 67 -9.26 9.62 6.08
CA GLU A 67 -9.91 10.56 7.01
C GLU A 67 -9.05 11.78 7.35
N ASP A 68 -7.74 11.62 7.30
CA ASP A 68 -6.75 12.69 7.48
C ASP A 68 -6.60 13.61 6.26
N GLN A 69 -7.42 13.38 5.22
CA GLN A 69 -7.43 14.13 3.97
C GLN A 69 -6.18 13.94 3.10
N GLU A 70 -5.40 12.93 3.39
CA GLU A 70 -4.23 12.57 2.58
C GLU A 70 -4.60 11.55 1.51
N TYR A 71 -3.89 11.61 0.37
CA TYR A 71 -4.05 10.60 -0.66
C TYR A 71 -3.55 9.25 -0.17
N ILE A 72 -4.43 8.24 -0.24
CA ILE A 72 -4.09 6.85 0.02
C ILE A 72 -3.70 6.14 -1.27
N TRP A 73 -4.37 6.46 -2.38
CA TRP A 73 -4.09 5.85 -3.68
C TRP A 73 -4.53 6.72 -4.84
N LYS A 74 -3.73 6.68 -5.90
CA LYS A 74 -4.03 7.30 -7.20
C LYS A 74 -3.72 6.30 -8.30
N ARG A 75 -4.50 6.36 -9.37
CA ARG A 75 -4.22 5.58 -10.57
C ARG A 75 -2.95 6.05 -11.29
N SER A 76 -2.66 7.35 -11.25
CA SER A 76 -1.47 7.92 -11.87
C SER A 76 -0.23 7.59 -11.05
N ARG A 77 0.79 7.04 -11.71
CA ARG A 77 2.12 6.80 -11.17
C ARG A 77 3.17 7.06 -12.25
N ASP A 78 4.42 7.12 -11.86
CA ASP A 78 5.53 7.19 -12.81
C ASP A 78 5.51 5.96 -13.76
N ALA A 79 5.92 6.16 -15.00
CA ALA A 79 5.96 5.05 -15.98
C ALA A 79 7.02 3.99 -15.62
N ILE A 80 8.08 4.41 -14.93
CA ILE A 80 9.19 3.56 -14.52
C ILE A 80 9.60 3.95 -13.10
N LYS A 81 9.84 2.97 -12.26
CA LYS A 81 10.45 3.14 -10.95
C LYS A 81 11.64 2.20 -10.83
N PRO A 82 12.88 2.69 -10.80
CA PRO A 82 14.03 1.85 -10.48
C PRO A 82 13.86 1.16 -9.12
N ALA A 83 14.55 0.05 -8.94
CA ALA A 83 14.56 -0.62 -7.64
C ALA A 83 14.94 0.35 -6.52
N LEU A 84 14.23 0.28 -5.41
CA LEU A 84 14.55 1.05 -4.21
C LEU A 84 15.94 0.64 -3.74
N SER A 85 16.83 1.61 -3.60
CA SER A 85 18.25 1.38 -3.28
C SER A 85 18.52 1.14 -1.79
N ASP A 86 17.54 1.42 -0.94
CA ASP A 86 17.58 1.32 0.51
C ASP A 86 16.94 0.03 1.06
N ILE A 87 16.70 -0.94 0.19
CA ILE A 87 16.28 -2.29 0.54
C ILE A 87 17.50 -3.22 0.49
N ALA A 88 17.78 -3.87 1.58
CA ALA A 88 18.91 -4.81 1.71
C ALA A 88 18.46 -6.06 2.49
N VAL A 89 19.31 -7.09 2.44
CA VAL A 89 19.14 -8.25 3.34
C VAL A 89 19.33 -7.75 4.76
N GLY A 90 18.32 -7.95 5.57
CA GLY A 90 18.35 -7.54 6.96
C GLY A 90 19.29 -8.40 7.82
N ALA A 91 19.43 -7.99 9.09
CA ALA A 91 20.23 -8.70 10.08
C ALA A 91 19.64 -10.08 10.46
N GLU A 92 18.42 -10.40 9.99
CA GLU A 92 17.80 -11.71 10.18
C GLU A 92 18.60 -12.77 9.45
N ASP A 93 18.84 -13.86 10.13
CA ASP A 93 19.59 -14.98 9.61
C ASP A 93 18.82 -15.65 8.43
N ALA A 94 19.57 -16.19 7.48
CA ALA A 94 19.03 -16.85 6.28
C ALA A 94 18.08 -18.03 6.60
N SER A 95 18.14 -18.56 7.81
CA SER A 95 17.20 -19.61 8.28
C SER A 95 15.83 -19.09 8.68
N SER A 96 15.64 -17.78 8.75
CA SER A 96 14.40 -17.16 9.28
C SER A 96 13.19 -17.25 8.34
N GLY A 97 13.38 -17.70 7.10
CA GLY A 97 12.35 -17.74 6.08
C GLY A 97 12.06 -16.38 5.43
N SER A 98 11.59 -16.41 4.19
CA SER A 98 11.44 -15.21 3.36
C SER A 98 10.45 -14.19 3.93
N ILE A 99 9.41 -14.64 4.63
CA ILE A 99 8.43 -13.74 5.27
C ILE A 99 9.12 -12.85 6.31
N ALA A 100 9.88 -13.45 7.24
CA ALA A 100 10.59 -12.71 8.28
C ALA A 100 11.64 -11.77 7.67
N GLN A 101 12.40 -12.24 6.70
CA GLN A 101 13.41 -11.46 6.00
C GLN A 101 12.82 -10.27 5.25
N CYS A 102 11.69 -10.44 4.56
CA CYS A 102 11.00 -9.35 3.87
C CYS A 102 10.50 -8.27 4.86
N ILE A 103 9.86 -8.68 5.96
CA ILE A 103 9.40 -7.74 6.98
C ILE A 103 10.58 -7.02 7.61
N ASN A 104 11.67 -7.74 7.91
CA ASN A 104 12.87 -7.13 8.47
C ASN A 104 13.49 -6.09 7.51
N ALA A 105 13.58 -6.40 6.21
CA ALA A 105 14.09 -5.45 5.21
C ALA A 105 13.22 -4.18 5.12
N MET A 106 11.88 -4.30 5.26
CA MET A 106 10.98 -3.14 5.34
C MET A 106 11.24 -2.30 6.59
N LEU A 107 11.46 -2.93 7.75
CA LEU A 107 11.72 -2.26 9.02
C LEU A 107 13.11 -1.59 9.04
N GLU A 108 14.13 -2.28 8.54
CA GLU A 108 15.48 -1.74 8.46
C GLU A 108 15.59 -0.53 7.53
N LYS A 109 14.86 -0.53 6.42
CA LYS A 109 14.71 0.66 5.57
C LYS A 109 14.28 1.89 6.38
N GLU A 110 13.47 1.69 7.40
CA GLU A 110 12.96 2.73 8.29
C GLU A 110 13.79 2.91 9.57
N GLY A 111 14.96 2.26 9.64
CA GLY A 111 15.87 2.34 10.78
C GLY A 111 15.43 1.55 12.01
N ILE A 112 14.50 0.60 11.86
CA ILE A 112 13.97 -0.22 12.94
C ILE A 112 14.64 -1.59 12.92
N ASN A 113 15.36 -1.93 14.01
CA ASN A 113 16.05 -3.21 14.18
C ASN A 113 15.38 -4.00 15.30
N ILE A 114 14.71 -5.09 14.95
CA ILE A 114 14.08 -6.03 15.87
C ILE A 114 14.22 -7.46 15.34
N SER A 115 14.04 -8.46 16.19
CA SER A 115 13.98 -9.86 15.73
C SER A 115 12.58 -10.20 15.26
N VAL A 116 12.35 -10.10 13.95
CA VAL A 116 11.08 -10.42 13.30
C VAL A 116 10.78 -11.91 13.40
N SER A 117 11.80 -12.77 13.24
CA SER A 117 11.67 -14.22 13.34
C SER A 117 11.14 -14.65 14.72
N ALA A 118 11.63 -14.02 15.79
CA ALA A 118 11.14 -14.30 17.15
C ALA A 118 9.67 -13.91 17.33
N LEU A 119 9.22 -12.80 16.74
CA LEU A 119 7.82 -12.38 16.81
C LEU A 119 6.91 -13.33 16.01
N ILE A 120 7.31 -13.77 14.83
CA ILE A 120 6.57 -14.75 14.04
C ILE A 120 6.50 -16.09 14.76
N ALA A 121 7.60 -16.54 15.35
CA ALA A 121 7.61 -17.75 16.17
C ALA A 121 6.70 -17.63 17.40
N GLY A 122 6.51 -16.42 17.92
CA GLY A 122 5.56 -16.09 18.98
C GLY A 122 4.09 -16.00 18.53
N GLY A 123 3.82 -16.18 17.23
CA GLY A 123 2.46 -16.16 16.66
C GLY A 123 2.01 -14.80 16.12
N GLU A 124 2.91 -13.81 16.06
CA GLU A 124 2.58 -12.52 15.46
C GLU A 124 2.48 -12.62 13.93
N THR A 125 1.51 -11.89 13.37
CA THR A 125 1.35 -11.81 11.92
C THR A 125 2.22 -10.70 11.32
N PRO A 126 2.63 -10.78 10.03
CA PRO A 126 3.37 -9.72 9.34
C PRO A 126 2.73 -8.33 9.51
N LYS A 127 1.43 -8.24 9.34
CA LYS A 127 0.67 -6.98 9.50
C LYS A 127 0.76 -6.44 10.92
N ASN A 128 0.60 -7.30 11.94
CA ASN A 128 0.69 -6.88 13.34
C ASN A 128 2.09 -6.41 13.69
N ILE A 129 3.13 -7.10 13.21
CA ILE A 129 4.52 -6.70 13.42
C ILE A 129 4.75 -5.28 12.87
N LEU A 130 4.36 -5.03 11.62
CA LEU A 130 4.49 -3.69 11.03
C LEU A 130 3.69 -2.65 11.83
N SER A 131 2.42 -2.93 12.17
CA SER A 131 1.57 -1.99 12.92
C SER A 131 2.06 -1.71 14.33
N ASN A 132 2.67 -2.69 14.98
CA ASN A 132 3.19 -2.55 16.34
C ASN A 132 4.55 -1.84 16.38
N THR A 133 5.33 -1.87 15.31
CA THR A 133 6.68 -1.30 15.26
C THR A 133 6.73 0.05 14.57
N MET A 134 6.00 0.25 13.48
CA MET A 134 6.00 1.48 12.68
C MET A 134 4.87 2.42 13.17
N LYS A 135 5.01 3.00 14.35
CA LYS A 135 3.95 3.82 14.98
C LYS A 135 3.61 5.10 14.23
N ASP A 136 4.58 5.64 13.49
CA ASP A 136 4.45 6.89 12.72
C ASP A 136 4.03 6.63 11.26
N ALA A 137 3.70 5.38 10.93
CA ALA A 137 3.27 4.99 9.59
C ALA A 137 1.87 4.36 9.62
N ARG A 138 1.13 4.58 8.56
CA ARG A 138 -0.13 3.88 8.30
C ARG A 138 0.16 2.58 7.58
N ILE A 139 -0.11 1.45 8.22
CA ILE A 139 0.02 0.14 7.60
C ILE A 139 -1.23 -0.16 6.78
N LEU A 140 -1.04 -0.52 5.52
CA LEU A 140 -2.10 -0.80 4.57
C LEU A 140 -2.14 -2.29 4.24
N ASP A 141 -3.28 -2.90 4.47
CA ASP A 141 -3.61 -4.24 4.01
C ASP A 141 -4.22 -4.14 2.61
N LEU A 142 -3.43 -4.49 1.62
CA LEU A 142 -3.80 -4.42 0.20
C LEU A 142 -4.24 -5.78 -0.34
N THR A 143 -4.58 -6.72 0.54
CA THR A 143 -5.01 -8.06 0.15
C THR A 143 -6.24 -7.98 -0.75
N GLY A 144 -6.13 -8.58 -1.93
CA GLY A 144 -7.16 -8.54 -2.98
C GLY A 144 -6.92 -7.49 -4.07
N CYS A 145 -5.99 -6.56 -3.90
CA CYS A 145 -5.57 -5.66 -4.98
C CYS A 145 -4.84 -6.44 -6.10
N SER A 146 -4.84 -5.88 -7.29
CA SER A 146 -3.99 -6.37 -8.40
C SER A 146 -2.56 -5.85 -8.26
N VAL A 147 -1.63 -6.49 -8.98
CA VAL A 147 -0.24 -6.01 -9.10
C VAL A 147 -0.20 -4.56 -9.55
N GLU A 148 -0.94 -4.20 -10.57
CA GLU A 148 -0.98 -2.83 -11.11
C GLU A 148 -1.41 -1.80 -10.05
N GLU A 149 -2.35 -2.16 -9.19
CA GLU A 149 -2.84 -1.27 -8.11
C GLU A 149 -1.79 -1.05 -7.03
N VAL A 150 -1.03 -2.07 -6.67
CA VAL A 150 -0.02 -1.93 -5.61
C VAL A 150 1.25 -1.21 -6.08
N LEU A 151 1.51 -1.13 -7.38
CA LEU A 151 2.65 -0.38 -7.94
C LEU A 151 2.59 1.13 -7.63
N TYR A 152 1.43 1.68 -7.32
CA TYR A 152 1.31 3.05 -6.83
C TYR A 152 2.21 3.28 -5.61
N TYR A 153 2.22 2.37 -4.65
CA TYR A 153 3.03 2.50 -3.43
C TYR A 153 4.52 2.40 -3.71
N VAL A 154 4.90 1.54 -4.64
CA VAL A 154 6.29 1.44 -5.11
C VAL A 154 6.72 2.76 -5.76
N SER A 155 5.84 3.41 -6.53
CA SER A 155 6.12 4.74 -7.12
C SER A 155 6.33 5.81 -6.04
N CYS A 156 5.65 5.69 -4.91
CA CYS A 156 5.82 6.57 -3.75
C CYS A 156 7.12 6.28 -2.94
N GLY A 157 7.89 5.25 -3.30
CA GLY A 157 9.12 4.88 -2.60
C GLY A 157 8.94 3.87 -1.49
N ASN A 158 7.76 3.25 -1.38
CA ASN A 158 7.47 2.26 -0.35
C ASN A 158 7.51 0.85 -0.94
N PRO A 159 8.25 -0.09 -0.33
CA PRO A 159 8.24 -1.48 -0.76
C PRO A 159 6.87 -2.11 -0.48
N VAL A 160 6.47 -3.03 -1.33
CA VAL A 160 5.24 -3.81 -1.12
C VAL A 160 5.61 -5.24 -0.81
N PHE A 161 5.27 -5.69 0.38
CA PHE A 161 5.33 -7.10 0.76
C PHE A 161 4.29 -7.89 -0.04
N ALA A 162 4.68 -9.00 -0.63
CA ALA A 162 3.83 -9.85 -1.45
C ALA A 162 4.07 -11.32 -1.14
N MET A 163 3.00 -12.06 -0.81
CA MET A 163 3.07 -13.51 -0.71
C MET A 163 3.18 -14.14 -2.09
N THR A 164 4.06 -15.14 -2.21
CA THR A 164 4.22 -15.96 -3.43
C THR A 164 3.78 -17.40 -3.24
N GLY A 165 3.52 -17.78 -1.99
CA GLY A 165 3.05 -19.09 -1.57
C GLY A 165 2.58 -19.04 -0.11
N SER A 166 2.26 -20.18 0.48
CA SER A 166 1.74 -20.24 1.85
C SER A 166 2.76 -19.79 2.92
N ASN A 167 4.05 -19.96 2.64
CA ASN A 167 5.14 -19.60 3.56
C ASN A 167 6.28 -18.84 2.87
N GLU A 168 6.00 -18.26 1.72
CA GLU A 168 7.00 -17.55 0.91
C GLU A 168 6.51 -16.16 0.58
N ALA A 169 7.43 -15.21 0.65
CA ALA A 169 7.18 -13.81 0.33
C ALA A 169 8.38 -13.17 -0.36
N VAL A 170 8.09 -12.09 -1.07
CA VAL A 170 9.06 -11.21 -1.70
C VAL A 170 8.69 -9.75 -1.45
N LEU A 171 9.57 -8.81 -1.77
CA LEU A 171 9.23 -7.40 -1.84
C LEU A 171 9.18 -6.93 -3.30
N VAL A 172 8.10 -6.26 -3.68
CA VAL A 172 8.06 -5.49 -4.92
C VAL A 172 8.69 -4.14 -4.64
N VAL A 173 9.80 -3.84 -5.33
CA VAL A 173 10.67 -2.68 -5.03
C VAL A 173 10.88 -1.74 -6.19
N GLY A 174 10.36 -2.08 -7.37
CA GLY A 174 10.46 -1.26 -8.57
C GLY A 174 9.62 -1.83 -9.71
N TYR A 175 9.59 -1.14 -10.83
CA TYR A 175 8.91 -1.60 -12.04
C TYR A 175 9.35 -0.82 -13.28
N ASP A 176 9.07 -1.36 -14.44
CA ASP A 176 9.08 -0.67 -15.74
C ASP A 176 7.75 -0.94 -16.49
N ALA A 177 7.69 -0.63 -17.76
CA ALA A 177 6.45 -0.74 -18.54
C ALA A 177 5.89 -2.17 -18.59
N ASN A 178 6.74 -3.20 -18.49
CA ASN A 178 6.36 -4.60 -18.70
C ASN A 178 6.70 -5.50 -17.52
N ASN A 179 7.52 -5.03 -16.58
CA ASN A 179 8.07 -5.84 -15.50
C ASN A 179 7.89 -5.18 -14.14
N VAL A 180 7.74 -6.01 -13.12
CA VAL A 180 8.03 -5.66 -11.73
C VAL A 180 9.48 -6.00 -11.40
N ILE A 181 10.07 -5.25 -10.48
CA ILE A 181 11.37 -5.56 -9.90
C ILE A 181 11.12 -6.10 -8.50
N ILE A 182 11.56 -7.32 -8.30
CA ILE A 182 11.34 -8.09 -7.07
C ILE A 182 12.67 -8.20 -6.33
N PHE A 183 12.65 -7.90 -5.05
CA PHE A 183 13.75 -8.21 -4.13
C PHE A 183 13.51 -9.57 -3.50
N ASP A 184 14.43 -10.49 -3.76
CA ASP A 184 14.48 -11.79 -3.13
C ASP A 184 15.34 -11.70 -1.86
N SER A 185 14.70 -11.74 -0.72
CA SER A 185 15.36 -11.62 0.57
C SER A 185 16.33 -12.77 0.88
N SER A 186 16.15 -13.94 0.28
CA SER A 186 17.02 -15.10 0.50
C SER A 186 18.37 -14.96 -0.18
N SER A 187 18.41 -14.35 -1.36
CA SER A 187 19.63 -14.09 -2.12
C SER A 187 20.17 -12.67 -1.96
N GLY A 188 19.37 -11.74 -1.46
CA GLY A 188 19.68 -10.32 -1.40
C GLY A 188 19.72 -9.62 -2.75
N ASN A 189 19.21 -10.23 -3.80
CA ASN A 189 19.28 -9.72 -5.15
C ASN A 189 17.91 -9.27 -5.68
N ASN A 190 17.95 -8.30 -6.58
CA ASN A 190 16.79 -7.91 -7.36
C ASN A 190 16.75 -8.68 -8.68
N PHE A 191 15.56 -9.10 -9.08
CA PHE A 191 15.32 -9.65 -10.41
C PHE A 191 14.07 -9.04 -11.04
N LYS A 192 13.98 -9.10 -12.37
CA LYS A 192 12.79 -8.66 -13.11
C LYS A 192 11.91 -9.86 -13.42
N GLN A 193 10.62 -9.67 -13.24
CA GLN A 193 9.58 -10.60 -13.66
C GLN A 193 8.52 -9.84 -14.44
N SER A 194 7.97 -10.42 -15.50
CA SER A 194 6.91 -9.76 -16.24
C SER A 194 5.70 -9.52 -15.33
N ILE A 195 4.98 -8.41 -15.55
CA ILE A 195 3.77 -8.09 -14.77
C ILE A 195 2.76 -9.23 -14.86
N THR A 196 2.63 -9.85 -16.02
CA THR A 196 1.70 -10.98 -16.23
C THR A 196 2.08 -12.19 -15.36
N GLU A 197 3.35 -12.60 -15.37
CA GLU A 197 3.81 -13.74 -14.57
C GLU A 197 3.70 -13.43 -13.06
N ALA A 198 4.06 -12.21 -12.65
CA ALA A 198 3.92 -11.78 -11.26
C ALA A 198 2.45 -11.80 -10.80
N ASP A 199 1.54 -11.32 -11.66
CA ASP A 199 0.10 -11.35 -11.39
C ASP A 199 -0.43 -12.79 -11.20
N GLU A 200 0.03 -13.75 -12.01
CA GLU A 200 -0.32 -15.17 -11.86
C GLU A 200 0.20 -15.74 -10.52
N VAL A 201 1.46 -15.46 -10.17
CA VAL A 201 2.07 -15.92 -8.92
C VAL A 201 1.32 -15.35 -7.71
N PHE A 202 1.10 -14.03 -7.68
CA PHE A 202 0.43 -13.38 -6.56
C PHE A 202 -1.04 -13.77 -6.45
N LYS A 203 -1.75 -13.95 -7.56
CA LYS A 203 -3.11 -14.51 -7.56
C LYS A 203 -3.15 -15.93 -6.99
N GLY A 204 -2.18 -16.77 -7.37
CA GLY A 204 -2.03 -18.11 -6.81
C GLY A 204 -1.83 -18.12 -5.30
N ALA A 205 -1.23 -17.07 -4.74
CA ALA A 205 -1.03 -16.86 -3.31
C ALA A 205 -2.16 -16.04 -2.64
N GLY A 206 -3.25 -15.70 -3.36
CA GLY A 206 -4.41 -14.98 -2.84
C GLY A 206 -4.29 -13.46 -2.88
N ASN A 207 -3.38 -12.89 -3.66
CA ASN A 207 -3.11 -11.45 -3.72
C ASN A 207 -2.90 -10.82 -2.34
N VAL A 208 -2.08 -11.46 -1.51
CA VAL A 208 -1.78 -10.97 -0.17
C VAL A 208 -0.65 -9.96 -0.23
N PHE A 209 -0.98 -8.69 -0.03
CA PHE A 209 -0.03 -7.58 -0.07
C PHE A 209 -0.14 -6.70 1.17
N PHE A 210 1.00 -6.20 1.64
CA PHE A 210 1.08 -5.19 2.69
C PHE A 210 2.09 -4.10 2.31
N THR A 211 1.80 -2.88 2.72
CA THR A 211 2.73 -1.76 2.62
C THR A 211 2.44 -0.74 3.72
N TYR A 212 3.09 0.40 3.67
CA TYR A 212 2.88 1.49 4.61
C TYR A 212 2.94 2.85 3.88
N LEU A 213 2.36 3.86 4.52
CA LEU A 213 2.51 5.27 4.17
C LEU A 213 3.00 6.04 5.40
N LYS A 214 3.91 6.96 5.17
CA LYS A 214 4.39 7.95 6.15
C LYS A 214 3.89 9.33 5.81
#